data_94eb5a9ea912b63ad628305497d7a879
#
_entry.id   94eb5a9ea912b63ad628305497d7a879
#
_cell.length_a   1.000
_cell.length_b   1.000
_cell.length_c   1.000
_cell.angle_alpha   90.00
_cell.angle_beta   90.00
_cell.angle_gamma   90.00
#
_symmetry.space_group_name_H-M   'P 1'
#
loop_
_entity.id
_entity.type
_entity.pdbx_description
1 polymer ?
#
loop_
_entity_poly.entity_id
_entity_poly.type
_entity_poly.pdbx_seq_one_letter_code
_entity_poly.pdbx_strand_id
1 'polypeptide(L)'
;MVTVLLIVHGLVAVALLGAITHQTLSTWAAASTRPGSFFGRFRTVPSAAFANAVIVLYAVTAILGAIVYLYFRVDVRPALEQASRWVALGFFDLKEHFIAIGLALLPAYFVCWRHPRDEALRRTRTALTSMLAFIVWWGFLVGHVMNDIRGFGE
;
A
#
# COMPACT_ATOMS: atom_id res chain seq x y z
N MET A 1 -16.42 -17.23 6.46
CA MET A 1 -15.51 -16.41 7.30
C MET A 1 -14.37 -15.82 6.49
N VAL A 2 -13.63 -16.60 5.71
CA VAL A 2 -12.49 -16.13 4.87
C VAL A 2 -12.92 -15.06 3.87
N THR A 3 -14.04 -15.24 3.17
CA THR A 3 -14.56 -14.26 2.20
C THR A 3 -14.81 -12.88 2.81
N VAL A 4 -15.41 -12.83 4.00
CA VAL A 4 -15.65 -11.57 4.71
C VAL A 4 -14.32 -10.90 5.07
N LEU A 5 -13.34 -11.68 5.53
CA LEU A 5 -12.00 -11.18 5.85
C LEU A 5 -11.29 -10.61 4.61
N LEU A 6 -11.40 -11.29 3.46
CA LEU A 6 -10.86 -10.80 2.18
C LEU A 6 -11.53 -9.49 1.75
N ILE A 7 -12.87 -9.38 1.87
CA ILE A 7 -13.59 -8.15 1.55
C ILE A 7 -13.13 -7.00 2.45
N VAL A 8 -13.08 -7.22 3.77
CA VAL A 8 -12.63 -6.18 4.72
C VAL A 8 -11.19 -5.77 4.45
N HIS A 9 -10.28 -6.75 4.23
CA HIS A 9 -8.89 -6.48 3.85
C HIS A 9 -8.82 -5.64 2.56
N GLY A 10 -9.58 -6.00 1.54
CA GLY A 10 -9.62 -5.27 0.27
C GLY A 10 -10.12 -3.83 0.43
N LEU A 11 -11.19 -3.61 1.21
CA LEU A 11 -11.72 -2.26 1.47
C LEU A 11 -10.71 -1.38 2.21
N VAL A 12 -10.02 -1.92 3.24
CA VAL A 12 -8.99 -1.19 3.96
C VAL A 12 -7.78 -0.91 3.05
N ALA A 13 -7.41 -1.86 2.19
CA ALA A 13 -6.34 -1.68 1.21
C ALA A 13 -6.67 -0.57 0.19
N VAL A 14 -7.92 -0.47 -0.29
CA VAL A 14 -8.38 0.63 -1.16
C VAL A 14 -8.32 1.97 -0.45
N ALA A 15 -8.73 2.04 0.82
CA ALA A 15 -8.62 3.26 1.61
C ALA A 15 -7.16 3.70 1.78
N LEU A 16 -6.25 2.76 2.08
CA LEU A 16 -4.81 3.00 2.14
C LEU A 16 -4.27 3.51 0.79
N LEU A 17 -4.65 2.84 -0.30
CA LEU A 17 -4.24 3.20 -1.65
C LEU A 17 -4.63 4.65 -1.99
N GLY A 18 -5.87 5.03 -1.69
CA GLY A 18 -6.36 6.39 -1.87
C GLY A 18 -5.58 7.41 -1.04
N ALA A 19 -5.37 7.12 0.25
CA ALA A 19 -4.66 8.02 1.17
C ALA A 19 -3.20 8.24 0.75
N ILE A 20 -2.45 7.18 0.46
CA ILE A 20 -1.03 7.29 0.09
C ILE A 20 -0.86 7.91 -1.31
N THR A 21 -1.74 7.61 -2.25
CA THR A 21 -1.71 8.21 -3.60
C THR A 21 -1.94 9.72 -3.52
N HIS A 22 -2.98 10.13 -2.78
CA HIS A 22 -3.25 11.56 -2.59
C HIS A 22 -2.06 12.26 -1.93
N GLN A 23 -1.51 11.68 -0.88
CA GLN A 23 -0.35 12.24 -0.18
C GLN A 23 0.86 12.36 -1.10
N THR A 24 1.17 11.33 -1.90
CA THR A 24 2.28 11.33 -2.85
C THR A 24 2.15 12.44 -3.88
N LEU A 25 0.98 12.54 -4.53
CA LEU A 25 0.69 13.58 -5.50
C LEU A 25 0.78 14.98 -4.89
N SER A 26 0.31 15.14 -3.65
CA SER A 26 0.42 16.39 -2.90
C SER A 26 1.88 16.77 -2.58
N THR A 27 2.76 15.80 -2.30
CA THR A 27 4.20 16.07 -2.07
C THR A 27 4.96 16.41 -3.35
N TRP A 28 4.55 15.85 -4.49
CA TRP A 28 5.19 16.07 -5.78
C TRP A 28 4.70 17.35 -6.47
N ALA A 29 3.49 17.82 -6.15
CA ALA A 29 2.96 19.04 -6.72
C ALA A 29 3.88 20.22 -6.40
N ALA A 30 4.45 20.86 -7.42
CA ALA A 30 5.32 22.01 -7.26
C ALA A 30 4.59 23.18 -6.59
N ALA A 31 5.31 23.99 -5.82
CA ALA A 31 4.76 25.18 -5.17
C ALA A 31 4.17 26.19 -6.18
N SER A 32 4.69 26.18 -7.42
CA SER A 32 4.26 27.02 -8.54
C SER A 32 3.04 26.47 -9.32
N THR A 33 2.45 25.36 -8.90
CA THR A 33 1.31 24.78 -9.60
C THR A 33 0.13 25.75 -9.56
N ARG A 34 -0.43 26.10 -10.73
CA ARG A 34 -1.54 27.07 -10.84
C ARG A 34 -2.72 26.64 -9.98
N PRO A 35 -3.32 27.56 -9.19
CA PRO A 35 -4.55 27.29 -8.49
C PRO A 35 -5.62 26.79 -9.47
N GLY A 36 -6.36 25.73 -9.10
CA GLY A 36 -7.41 25.14 -9.96
C GLY A 36 -6.93 24.11 -10.97
N SER A 37 -5.61 23.91 -11.18
CA SER A 37 -5.12 22.79 -11.98
C SER A 37 -5.41 21.45 -11.28
N PHE A 38 -5.41 20.34 -12.05
CA PHE A 38 -5.61 18.99 -11.50
C PHE A 38 -4.67 18.71 -10.33
N PHE A 39 -3.36 18.93 -10.49
CA PHE A 39 -2.39 18.76 -9.43
C PHE A 39 -2.50 19.80 -8.31
N GLY A 40 -2.93 21.03 -8.61
CA GLY A 40 -3.17 22.06 -7.60
C GLY A 40 -4.27 21.69 -6.61
N ARG A 41 -5.27 20.92 -7.04
CA ARG A 41 -6.36 20.44 -6.16
C ARG A 41 -5.86 19.47 -5.08
N PHE A 42 -4.84 18.65 -5.34
CA PHE A 42 -4.26 17.76 -4.33
C PHE A 42 -3.57 18.52 -3.18
N ARG A 43 -3.22 19.79 -3.37
CA ARG A 43 -2.61 20.64 -2.36
C ARG A 43 -3.61 21.36 -1.45
N THR A 44 -4.89 21.30 -1.77
CA THR A 44 -5.92 21.92 -0.90
C THR A 44 -6.02 21.23 0.45
N VAL A 45 -5.67 19.93 0.52
CA VAL A 45 -5.54 19.19 1.77
C VAL A 45 -4.05 19.03 2.08
N PRO A 46 -3.57 19.45 3.27
CA PRO A 46 -2.16 19.32 3.63
C PRO A 46 -1.73 17.84 3.64
N SER A 47 -0.61 17.53 3.00
CA SER A 47 -0.05 16.16 2.97
C SER A 47 0.15 15.56 4.36
N ALA A 48 0.47 16.38 5.36
CA ALA A 48 0.63 15.96 6.75
C ALA A 48 -0.66 15.38 7.36
N ALA A 49 -1.83 15.80 6.90
CA ALA A 49 -3.11 15.28 7.40
C ALA A 49 -3.29 13.79 7.12
N PHE A 50 -2.64 13.27 6.08
CA PHE A 50 -2.71 11.85 5.71
C PHE A 50 -1.73 10.96 6.45
N ALA A 51 -0.71 11.52 7.12
CA ALA A 51 0.39 10.73 7.68
C ALA A 51 -0.10 9.67 8.70
N ASN A 52 -0.95 10.07 9.65
CA ASN A 52 -1.50 9.14 10.64
C ASN A 52 -2.44 8.11 9.99
N ALA A 53 -3.27 8.55 9.04
CA ALA A 53 -4.18 7.65 8.33
C ALA A 53 -3.39 6.59 7.56
N VAL A 54 -2.33 6.96 6.85
CA VAL A 54 -1.44 6.04 6.12
C VAL A 54 -0.83 5.02 7.08
N ILE A 55 -0.30 5.44 8.23
CA ILE A 55 0.32 4.53 9.21
C ILE A 55 -0.71 3.52 9.74
N VAL A 56 -1.87 4.01 10.19
CA VAL A 56 -2.91 3.15 10.76
C VAL A 56 -3.47 2.19 9.71
N LEU A 57 -3.81 2.71 8.53
CA LEU A 57 -4.35 1.88 7.44
C LEU A 57 -3.32 0.86 6.96
N TYR A 58 -2.03 1.23 6.89
CA TYR A 58 -0.97 0.29 6.52
C TYR A 58 -0.85 -0.84 7.53
N ALA A 59 -0.77 -0.51 8.82
CA ALA A 59 -0.67 -1.51 9.89
C ALA A 59 -1.89 -2.44 9.91
N VAL A 60 -3.10 -1.88 9.81
CA VAL A 60 -4.35 -2.68 9.76
C VAL A 60 -4.38 -3.57 8.51
N THR A 61 -4.03 -3.03 7.34
CA THR A 61 -3.98 -3.82 6.09
C THR A 61 -2.97 -4.97 6.22
N ALA A 62 -1.79 -4.72 6.79
CA ALA A 62 -0.77 -5.73 6.98
C ALA A 62 -1.22 -6.83 7.96
N ILE A 63 -1.86 -6.47 9.08
CA ILE A 63 -2.40 -7.44 10.05
C ILE A 63 -3.48 -8.31 9.40
N LEU A 64 -4.45 -7.69 8.73
CA LEU A 64 -5.49 -8.43 8.02
C LEU A 64 -4.90 -9.33 6.93
N GLY A 65 -3.91 -8.82 6.18
CA GLY A 65 -3.17 -9.59 5.19
C GLY A 65 -2.44 -10.79 5.77
N ALA A 66 -1.81 -10.64 6.94
CA ALA A 66 -1.14 -11.74 7.64
C ALA A 66 -2.13 -12.85 8.06
N ILE A 67 -3.35 -12.48 8.49
CA ILE A 67 -4.38 -13.46 8.81
C ILE A 67 -4.86 -14.17 7.53
N VAL A 68 -5.10 -13.43 6.43
CA VAL A 68 -5.47 -14.00 5.13
C VAL A 68 -4.38 -14.91 4.60
N TYR A 69 -3.10 -14.56 4.83
CA TYR A 69 -1.96 -15.36 4.41
C TYR A 69 -1.95 -16.79 5.00
N LEU A 70 -2.45 -16.98 6.22
CA LEU A 70 -2.56 -18.32 6.81
C LEU A 70 -3.45 -19.23 5.95
N TYR A 71 -4.58 -18.72 5.48
CA TYR A 71 -5.49 -19.46 4.58
C TYR A 71 -4.87 -19.66 3.20
N PHE A 72 -4.21 -18.64 2.66
CA PHE A 72 -3.48 -18.77 1.40
C PHE A 72 -2.47 -19.90 1.46
N ARG A 73 -1.70 -19.99 2.54
CA ARG A 73 -0.63 -20.97 2.70
C ARG A 73 -1.15 -22.42 2.75
N VAL A 74 -2.33 -22.62 3.34
CA VAL A 74 -2.89 -23.97 3.55
C VAL A 74 -3.77 -24.40 2.36
N ASP A 75 -4.58 -23.50 1.84
CA ASP A 75 -5.61 -23.86 0.86
C ASP A 75 -5.22 -23.51 -0.58
N VAL A 76 -4.61 -22.34 -0.80
CA VAL A 76 -4.37 -21.82 -2.16
C VAL A 76 -2.99 -22.19 -2.70
N ARG A 77 -1.95 -22.03 -1.87
CA ARG A 77 -0.57 -22.30 -2.28
C ARG A 77 -0.35 -23.73 -2.78
N PRO A 78 -0.81 -24.80 -2.09
CA PRO A 78 -0.65 -26.17 -2.59
C PRO A 78 -1.35 -26.41 -3.94
N ALA A 79 -2.52 -25.82 -4.15
CA ALA A 79 -3.23 -25.93 -5.43
C ALA A 79 -2.45 -25.25 -6.57
N LEU A 80 -1.87 -24.08 -6.33
CA LEU A 80 -1.02 -23.38 -7.30
C LEU A 80 0.29 -24.14 -7.60
N GLU A 81 0.89 -24.78 -6.59
CA GLU A 81 2.08 -25.62 -6.75
C GLU A 81 1.77 -26.85 -7.59
N GLN A 82 0.65 -27.54 -7.32
CA GLN A 82 0.20 -28.68 -8.13
C GLN A 82 -0.10 -28.28 -9.59
N ALA A 83 -0.64 -27.07 -9.79
CA ALA A 83 -0.88 -26.51 -11.11
C ALA A 83 0.38 -25.90 -11.78
N SER A 84 1.57 -26.05 -11.15
CA SER A 84 2.85 -25.50 -11.62
C SER A 84 2.84 -23.98 -11.88
N ARG A 85 2.06 -23.21 -11.10
CA ARG A 85 1.94 -21.75 -11.21
C ARG A 85 3.07 -21.02 -10.47
N TRP A 86 4.31 -21.40 -10.71
CA TRP A 86 5.50 -20.90 -9.99
C TRP A 86 5.70 -19.39 -10.08
N VAL A 87 5.39 -18.80 -11.25
CA VAL A 87 5.50 -17.34 -11.45
C VAL A 87 4.53 -16.59 -10.56
N ALA A 88 3.28 -17.05 -10.46
CA ALA A 88 2.27 -16.44 -9.58
C ALA A 88 2.71 -16.52 -8.11
N LEU A 89 3.23 -17.66 -7.67
CA LEU A 89 3.77 -17.84 -6.32
C LEU A 89 4.95 -16.90 -6.05
N GLY A 90 5.88 -16.77 -7.01
CA GLY A 90 7.02 -15.86 -6.89
C GLY A 90 6.60 -14.39 -6.74
N PHE A 91 5.64 -13.92 -7.53
CA PHE A 91 5.08 -12.57 -7.38
C PHE A 91 4.39 -12.38 -6.03
N PHE A 92 3.69 -13.38 -5.54
CA PHE A 92 3.05 -13.32 -4.24
C PHE A 92 4.09 -13.24 -3.11
N ASP A 93 5.11 -14.08 -3.13
CA ASP A 93 6.19 -14.07 -2.14
C ASP A 93 6.93 -12.71 -2.16
N LEU A 94 7.22 -12.18 -3.35
CA LEU A 94 7.82 -10.85 -3.51
C LEU A 94 6.94 -9.73 -2.94
N LYS A 95 5.61 -9.82 -3.14
CA LYS A 95 4.65 -8.88 -2.54
C LYS A 95 4.77 -8.88 -1.02
N GLU A 96 4.83 -10.04 -0.37
CA GLU A 96 4.94 -10.14 1.08
C GLU A 96 6.24 -9.50 1.60
N HIS A 97 7.36 -9.68 0.89
CA HIS A 97 8.62 -9.02 1.23
C HIS A 97 8.51 -7.49 1.15
N PHE A 98 7.89 -6.95 0.10
CA PHE A 98 7.68 -5.50 -0.01
C PHE A 98 6.79 -4.96 1.11
N ILE A 99 5.72 -5.67 1.49
CA ILE A 99 4.86 -5.26 2.62
C ILE A 99 5.68 -5.23 3.93
N ALA A 100 6.54 -6.22 4.17
CA ALA A 100 7.42 -6.23 5.34
C ALA A 100 8.41 -5.05 5.34
N ILE A 101 9.01 -4.73 4.19
CA ILE A 101 9.87 -3.55 4.03
C ILE A 101 9.08 -2.27 4.33
N GLY A 102 7.87 -2.14 3.81
CA GLY A 102 7.01 -1.00 4.08
C GLY A 102 6.70 -0.83 5.56
N LEU A 103 6.41 -1.91 6.29
CA LEU A 103 6.24 -1.87 7.76
C LEU A 103 7.49 -1.34 8.46
N ALA A 104 8.67 -1.79 8.04
CA ALA A 104 9.95 -1.33 8.60
C ALA A 104 10.21 0.16 8.32
N LEU A 105 9.67 0.72 7.25
CA LEU A 105 9.80 2.14 6.90
C LEU A 105 8.85 3.05 7.71
N LEU A 106 7.76 2.53 8.29
CA LEU A 106 6.76 3.35 8.98
C LEU A 106 7.33 4.21 10.13
N PRO A 107 8.26 3.74 10.98
CA PRO A 107 8.83 4.58 12.03
C PRO A 107 9.58 5.80 11.46
N ALA A 108 10.41 5.62 10.44
CA ALA A 108 11.12 6.71 9.78
C ALA A 108 10.13 7.67 9.10
N TYR A 109 9.12 7.14 8.41
CA TYR A 109 8.05 7.91 7.81
C TYR A 109 7.31 8.76 8.87
N PHE A 110 6.95 8.17 10.01
CA PHE A 110 6.29 8.87 11.12
C PHE A 110 7.13 10.05 11.63
N VAL A 111 8.43 9.80 11.93
CA VAL A 111 9.34 10.85 12.42
C VAL A 111 9.43 12.01 11.41
N CYS A 112 9.60 11.70 10.12
CA CYS A 112 9.69 12.73 9.08
C CYS A 112 8.39 13.55 8.94
N TRP A 113 7.23 12.95 9.14
CA TRP A 113 5.93 13.64 9.03
C TRP A 113 5.51 14.37 10.31
N ARG A 114 6.14 14.12 11.46
CA ARG A 114 5.95 14.94 12.66
C ARG A 114 6.48 16.36 12.52
N HIS A 115 7.43 16.57 11.60
CA HIS A 115 8.03 17.87 11.32
C HIS A 115 7.75 18.30 9.86
N PRO A 116 6.48 18.55 9.48
CA PRO A 116 6.09 18.74 8.08
C PRO A 116 6.65 20.01 7.45
N ARG A 117 7.05 21.00 8.28
CA ARG A 117 7.62 22.27 7.82
C ARG A 117 9.13 22.27 7.74
N ASP A 118 9.80 21.25 8.22
CA ASP A 118 11.27 21.15 8.17
C ASP A 118 11.71 20.87 6.72
N GLU A 119 12.35 21.86 6.11
CA GLU A 119 12.84 21.79 4.73
C GLU A 119 13.99 20.79 4.59
N ALA A 120 14.80 20.57 5.63
CA ALA A 120 15.87 19.58 5.61
C ALA A 120 15.30 18.16 5.39
N LEU A 121 14.12 17.87 5.91
CA LEU A 121 13.44 16.58 5.78
C LEU A 121 12.58 16.47 4.51
N ARG A 122 12.41 17.52 3.71
CA ARG A 122 11.52 17.55 2.55
C ARG A 122 11.80 16.41 1.55
N ARG A 123 13.07 16.25 1.17
CA ARG A 123 13.47 15.19 0.21
C ARG A 123 13.23 13.80 0.79
N THR A 124 13.57 13.59 2.05
CA THR A 124 13.37 12.30 2.74
C THR A 124 11.89 11.97 2.87
N ARG A 125 11.05 12.95 3.23
CA ARG A 125 9.59 12.77 3.27
C ARG A 125 9.03 12.35 1.91
N THR A 126 9.42 13.07 0.85
CA THR A 126 8.97 12.75 -0.51
C THR A 126 9.42 11.34 -0.93
N ALA A 127 10.68 10.99 -0.67
CA ALA A 127 11.21 9.67 -1.00
C ALA A 127 10.48 8.54 -0.25
N LEU A 128 10.36 8.65 1.08
CA LEU A 128 9.66 7.65 1.90
C LEU A 128 8.20 7.50 1.50
N THR A 129 7.49 8.63 1.25
CA THR A 129 6.10 8.59 0.80
C THR A 129 5.97 7.91 -0.56
N SER A 130 6.88 8.18 -1.49
CA SER A 130 6.89 7.55 -2.82
C SER A 130 7.22 6.06 -2.76
N MET A 131 8.17 5.66 -1.91
CA MET A 131 8.49 4.25 -1.70
C MET A 131 7.30 3.48 -1.12
N LEU A 132 6.65 4.05 -0.09
CA LEU A 132 5.45 3.44 0.48
C LEU A 132 4.29 3.39 -0.53
N ALA A 133 4.11 4.43 -1.35
CA ALA A 133 3.11 4.42 -2.41
C ALA A 133 3.38 3.31 -3.43
N PHE A 134 4.64 3.14 -3.87
CA PHE A 134 5.02 2.05 -4.75
C PHE A 134 4.70 0.68 -4.13
N ILE A 135 5.08 0.46 -2.87
CA ILE A 135 4.83 -0.80 -2.15
C ILE A 135 3.32 -1.09 -2.04
N VAL A 136 2.52 -0.07 -1.71
CA VAL A 136 1.06 -0.21 -1.58
C VAL A 136 0.41 -0.52 -2.93
N TRP A 137 0.80 0.19 -4.01
CA TRP A 137 0.31 -0.09 -5.36
C TRP A 137 0.71 -1.48 -5.83
N TRP A 138 1.96 -1.87 -5.64
CA TRP A 138 2.45 -3.20 -5.96
C TRP A 138 1.67 -4.28 -5.21
N GLY A 139 1.54 -4.13 -3.89
CA GLY A 139 0.80 -5.06 -3.05
C GLY A 139 -0.66 -5.22 -3.46
N PHE A 140 -1.32 -4.10 -3.79
CA PHE A 140 -2.70 -4.09 -4.26
C PHE A 140 -2.87 -4.80 -5.60
N LEU A 141 -2.04 -4.45 -6.60
CA LEU A 141 -2.13 -5.04 -7.94
C LEU A 141 -1.84 -6.54 -7.94
N VAL A 142 -0.77 -6.97 -7.26
CA VAL A 142 -0.44 -8.39 -7.16
C VAL A 142 -1.52 -9.15 -6.40
N GLY A 143 -2.05 -8.59 -5.30
CA GLY A 143 -3.13 -9.20 -4.54
C GLY A 143 -4.41 -9.37 -5.36
N HIS A 144 -4.74 -8.36 -6.19
CA HIS A 144 -5.91 -8.41 -7.07
C HIS A 144 -5.76 -9.49 -8.15
N VAL A 145 -4.63 -9.49 -8.87
CA VAL A 145 -4.34 -10.50 -9.90
C VAL A 145 -4.34 -11.92 -9.33
N MET A 146 -3.78 -12.12 -8.12
CA MET A 146 -3.79 -13.44 -7.47
C MET A 146 -5.21 -13.91 -7.09
N ASN A 147 -6.08 -12.98 -6.70
CA ASN A 147 -7.47 -13.32 -6.42
C ASN A 147 -8.22 -13.73 -7.69
N ASP A 148 -7.95 -13.06 -8.82
CA ASP A 148 -8.55 -13.39 -10.11
C ASP A 148 -8.07 -14.77 -10.63
N ILE A 149 -6.76 -15.08 -10.51
CA ILE A 149 -6.23 -16.39 -10.90
C ILE A 149 -6.93 -17.53 -10.14
N ARG A 150 -7.27 -17.30 -8.87
CA ARG A 150 -8.04 -18.26 -8.06
C ARG A 150 -9.47 -18.38 -8.54
N GLY A 151 -10.12 -17.27 -8.93
CA GLY A 151 -11.53 -17.24 -9.34
C GLY A 151 -11.79 -17.83 -10.73
N PHE A 152 -10.77 -17.85 -11.61
CA PHE A 152 -10.87 -18.42 -12.97
C PHE A 152 -10.36 -19.87 -13.06
N GLY A 153 -9.98 -20.47 -11.96
CA GLY A 153 -9.38 -21.82 -11.89
C GLY A 153 -10.34 -22.92 -11.43
N GLU A 154 -11.65 -22.64 -11.29
CA GLU A 154 -12.68 -23.63 -11.00
C GLU A 154 -13.37 -24.08 -12.27
#